data_ebdf188468cfdd735fd5b515b84ad4f0
#
_entry.id   ebdf188468cfdd735fd5b515b84ad4f0
#
_cell.length_a   1.000
_cell.length_b   1.000
_cell.length_c   1.000
_cell.angle_alpha   90.00
_cell.angle_beta   90.00
_cell.angle_gamma   90.00
#
_symmetry.space_group_name_H-M   'P 1'
#
loop_
_entity.id
_entity.type
_entity.pdbx_description
1 polymer ?
#
loop_
_entity_poly.entity_id
_entity_poly.type
_entity_poly.pdbx_seq_one_letter_code
_entity_poly.pdbx_strand_id
1 'polypeptide(L)'
;YSFWFLFFGAETLVHILLDAFNAYGTAWFEPFSDYRVSFNTLFVADPFYSIPLGIALVVLVLLRPDHQSRIYWAFGALFLSSFYIGYGLFNKFDIDEEVRANLVVQNIQADKYFSTPTPFNNWLWFVVASNESGSFVGYRSVFDEKTKIDLQFFPRNDSLLRLADDHEEV
;
A
#
# COMPACT_ATOMS: atom_id res chain seq x y z
N TYR A 1 -7.22 6.07 34.94
CA TYR A 1 -6.03 5.61 34.21
C TYR A 1 -6.38 4.52 33.18
N SER A 2 -7.24 3.52 33.48
CA SER A 2 -7.61 2.41 32.61
C SER A 2 -8.24 2.86 31.26
N PHE A 3 -9.07 3.91 31.28
CA PHE A 3 -9.70 4.45 30.07
C PHE A 3 -8.66 4.97 29.06
N TRP A 4 -7.70 5.77 29.52
CA TRP A 4 -6.64 6.31 28.65
C TRP A 4 -5.72 5.23 28.12
N PHE A 5 -5.41 4.23 28.91
CA PHE A 5 -4.61 3.08 28.47
C PHE A 5 -5.31 2.31 27.34
N LEU A 6 -6.61 2.04 27.51
CA LEU A 6 -7.41 1.36 26.48
C LEU A 6 -7.56 2.23 25.22
N PHE A 7 -7.76 3.54 25.39
CA PHE A 7 -7.91 4.47 24.28
C PHE A 7 -6.62 4.53 23.43
N PHE A 8 -5.48 4.80 24.03
CA PHE A 8 -4.21 4.86 23.31
C PHE A 8 -3.76 3.49 22.79
N GLY A 9 -4.07 2.42 23.50
CA GLY A 9 -3.82 1.05 23.03
C GLY A 9 -4.62 0.73 21.78
N ALA A 10 -5.90 1.07 21.73
CA ALA A 10 -6.75 0.88 20.56
C ALA A 10 -6.28 1.77 19.38
N GLU A 11 -5.94 3.03 19.64
CA GLU A 11 -5.40 3.95 18.64
C GLU A 11 -4.12 3.40 18.01
N THR A 12 -3.17 2.95 18.84
CA THR A 12 -1.91 2.36 18.38
C THR A 12 -2.14 1.12 17.54
N LEU A 13 -3.05 0.23 17.94
CA LEU A 13 -3.40 -0.96 17.16
C LEU A 13 -3.98 -0.61 15.79
N VAL A 14 -4.90 0.36 15.73
CA VAL A 14 -5.48 0.83 14.46
C VAL A 14 -4.40 1.45 13.58
N HIS A 15 -3.50 2.26 14.14
CA HIS A 15 -2.41 2.89 13.42
C HIS A 15 -1.47 1.83 12.78
N ILE A 16 -0.99 0.88 13.57
CA ILE A 16 -0.12 -0.20 13.11
C ILE A 16 -0.81 -1.05 12.03
N LEU A 17 -2.11 -1.31 12.19
CA LEU A 17 -2.89 -2.03 11.20
C LEU A 17 -3.00 -1.25 9.87
N LEU A 18 -3.30 0.05 9.94
CA LEU A 18 -3.42 0.91 8.76
C LEU A 18 -2.08 1.08 8.04
N ASP A 19 -0.99 1.18 8.77
CA ASP A 19 0.35 1.26 8.18
C ASP A 19 0.72 0.02 7.36
N ALA A 20 0.19 -1.15 7.70
CA ALA A 20 0.42 -2.35 6.91
C ALA A 20 -0.25 -2.32 5.53
N PHE A 21 -1.19 -1.41 5.25
CA PHE A 21 -1.79 -1.29 3.92
C PHE A 21 -0.87 -0.60 2.90
N ASN A 22 0.16 0.12 3.35
CA ASN A 22 1.13 0.74 2.45
C ASN A 22 2.24 -0.24 2.00
N ALA A 23 3.06 0.19 1.02
CA ALA A 23 4.13 -0.62 0.44
C ALA A 23 5.38 -0.74 1.33
N TYR A 24 5.54 0.13 2.35
CA TYR A 24 6.70 0.08 3.25
C TYR A 24 6.56 -1.02 4.31
N GLY A 25 5.32 -1.39 4.63
CA GLY A 25 4.99 -2.37 5.63
C GLY A 25 5.33 -1.96 7.05
N THR A 26 4.87 -2.74 8.01
CA THR A 26 5.05 -2.49 9.44
C THR A 26 5.64 -3.71 10.13
N ALA A 27 6.62 -3.53 10.99
CA ALA A 27 7.30 -4.59 11.73
C ALA A 27 6.45 -5.05 12.94
N TRP A 28 5.43 -5.86 12.68
CA TRP A 28 4.48 -6.32 13.73
C TRP A 28 5.11 -7.24 14.77
N PHE A 29 6.23 -7.88 14.42
CA PHE A 29 6.85 -8.93 15.24
C PHE A 29 8.17 -8.48 15.87
N GLU A 30 8.52 -7.20 15.77
CA GLU A 30 9.70 -6.64 16.43
C GLU A 30 9.55 -6.72 17.97
N PRO A 31 10.59 -7.11 18.74
CA PRO A 31 11.96 -7.36 18.37
C PRO A 31 12.28 -8.83 17.98
N PHE A 32 11.29 -9.67 17.79
CA PHE A 32 11.47 -11.11 17.54
C PHE A 32 11.76 -11.45 16.07
N SER A 33 11.35 -10.57 15.14
CA SER A 33 11.54 -10.75 13.70
C SER A 33 11.53 -9.41 12.98
N ASP A 34 12.44 -9.26 12.02
CA ASP A 34 12.50 -8.09 11.12
C ASP A 34 11.48 -8.14 9.98
N TYR A 35 10.61 -9.17 9.96
CA TYR A 35 9.59 -9.33 8.92
C TYR A 35 8.58 -8.19 8.96
N ARG A 36 8.46 -7.48 7.84
CA ARG A 36 7.50 -6.38 7.67
C ARG A 36 6.25 -6.86 6.96
N VAL A 37 5.12 -6.71 7.62
CA VAL A 37 3.80 -7.01 7.04
C VAL A 37 3.40 -5.85 6.13
N SER A 38 3.14 -6.13 4.86
CA SER A 38 2.66 -5.16 3.89
C SER A 38 1.62 -5.77 2.97
N PHE A 39 0.47 -5.11 2.84
CA PHE A 39 -0.59 -5.51 1.91
C PHE A 39 -0.47 -4.83 0.55
N ASN A 40 0.37 -3.80 0.42
CA ASN A 40 0.62 -3.07 -0.83
C ASN A 40 -0.65 -2.58 -1.53
N THR A 41 -1.62 -2.07 -0.79
CA THR A 41 -2.95 -1.72 -1.30
C THR A 41 -3.24 -0.22 -1.30
N LEU A 42 -2.43 0.55 -0.58
CA LEU A 42 -2.63 1.98 -0.42
C LEU A 42 -1.29 2.72 -0.53
N PHE A 43 -1.29 3.87 -1.19
CA PHE A 43 -0.14 4.78 -1.11
C PHE A 43 -0.15 5.51 0.24
N VAL A 44 1.02 5.69 0.86
CA VAL A 44 1.16 6.24 2.23
C VAL A 44 0.49 7.62 2.42
N ALA A 45 0.45 8.45 1.40
CA ALA A 45 -0.17 9.78 1.40
C ALA A 45 -1.31 9.87 0.37
N ASP A 46 -2.20 8.85 0.35
CA ASP A 46 -3.31 8.83 -0.59
C ASP A 46 -4.37 9.88 -0.22
N PRO A 47 -4.66 10.84 -1.11
CA PRO A 47 -5.62 11.90 -0.84
C PRO A 47 -7.06 11.41 -0.73
N PHE A 48 -7.43 10.37 -1.46
CA PHE A 48 -8.80 9.83 -1.43
C PHE A 48 -9.11 9.13 -0.11
N TYR A 49 -8.09 8.61 0.56
CA TYR A 49 -8.19 8.10 1.92
C TYR A 49 -8.18 9.24 2.94
N SER A 50 -7.28 10.21 2.81
CA SER A 50 -6.97 11.19 3.85
C SER A 50 -7.90 12.40 3.85
N ILE A 51 -8.36 12.87 2.67
CA ILE A 51 -9.20 14.07 2.55
C ILE A 51 -10.53 13.94 3.29
N PRO A 52 -11.30 12.85 3.18
CA PRO A 52 -12.55 12.69 3.94
C PRO A 52 -12.35 12.82 5.45
N LEU A 53 -11.29 12.19 5.96
CA LEU A 53 -10.94 12.26 7.40
C LEU A 53 -10.51 13.67 7.81
N GLY A 54 -9.69 14.34 6.98
CA GLY A 54 -9.25 15.70 7.20
C GLY A 54 -10.39 16.71 7.23
N ILE A 55 -11.33 16.62 6.28
CA ILE A 55 -12.54 17.45 6.25
C ILE A 55 -13.38 17.23 7.52
N ALA A 56 -13.63 15.97 7.87
CA ALA A 56 -14.38 15.64 9.08
C ALA A 56 -13.70 16.19 10.33
N LEU A 57 -12.38 16.06 10.44
CA LEU A 57 -11.61 16.62 11.55
C LEU A 57 -11.82 18.14 11.68
N VAL A 58 -11.68 18.88 10.58
CA VAL A 58 -11.90 20.34 10.56
C VAL A 58 -13.34 20.68 10.99
N VAL A 59 -14.34 20.00 10.43
CA VAL A 59 -15.74 20.22 10.80
C VAL A 59 -16.00 19.90 12.26
N LEU A 60 -15.44 18.81 12.79
CA LEU A 60 -15.58 18.43 14.20
C LEU A 60 -14.93 19.43 15.16
N VAL A 61 -13.85 20.10 14.75
CA VAL A 61 -13.23 21.19 15.53
C VAL A 61 -14.09 22.44 15.52
N LEU A 62 -14.74 22.77 14.42
CA LEU A 62 -15.57 23.98 14.26
C LEU A 62 -16.97 23.82 14.87
N LEU A 63 -17.52 22.62 14.93
CA LEU A 63 -18.84 22.36 15.50
C LEU A 63 -18.78 22.31 17.04
N ARG A 64 -19.83 22.84 17.69
CA ARG A 64 -20.00 22.73 19.15
C ARG A 64 -20.03 21.24 19.57
N PRO A 65 -19.51 20.89 20.77
CA PRO A 65 -19.43 19.49 21.22
C PRO A 65 -20.78 18.76 21.29
N ASP A 66 -21.87 19.48 21.52
CA ASP A 66 -23.25 18.97 21.62
C ASP A 66 -24.01 18.92 20.28
N HIS A 67 -23.40 19.39 19.19
CA HIS A 67 -24.05 19.44 17.90
C HIS A 67 -24.27 18.03 17.31
N GLN A 68 -25.53 17.69 17.01
CA GLN A 68 -25.92 16.36 16.55
C GLN A 68 -25.22 15.92 15.24
N SER A 69 -24.90 16.86 14.33
CA SER A 69 -24.23 16.53 13.06
C SER A 69 -22.82 15.97 13.22
N ARG A 70 -22.19 16.12 14.39
CA ARG A 70 -20.83 15.59 14.62
C ARG A 70 -20.73 14.10 14.32
N ILE A 71 -21.72 13.34 14.75
CA ILE A 71 -21.74 11.90 14.55
C ILE A 71 -21.81 11.53 13.07
N TYR A 72 -22.59 12.27 12.28
CA TYR A 72 -22.72 12.01 10.83
C TYR A 72 -21.41 12.32 10.09
N TRP A 73 -20.71 13.40 10.45
CA TRP A 73 -19.40 13.72 9.88
C TRP A 73 -18.35 12.68 10.23
N ALA A 74 -18.28 12.23 11.47
CA ALA A 74 -17.34 11.21 11.91
C ALA A 74 -17.60 9.87 11.18
N PHE A 75 -18.84 9.37 11.23
CA PHE A 75 -19.17 8.10 10.58
C PHE A 75 -19.10 8.18 9.06
N GLY A 76 -19.49 9.29 8.44
CA GLY A 76 -19.39 9.48 7.00
C GLY A 76 -17.94 9.43 6.51
N ALA A 77 -17.03 10.10 7.20
CA ALA A 77 -15.62 10.08 6.84
C ALA A 77 -14.99 8.69 7.05
N LEU A 78 -15.27 8.05 8.19
CA LEU A 78 -14.80 6.69 8.46
C LEU A 78 -15.33 5.70 7.41
N PHE A 79 -16.61 5.81 7.05
CA PHE A 79 -17.21 4.97 6.02
C PHE A 79 -16.54 5.16 4.66
N LEU A 80 -16.34 6.41 4.21
CA LEU A 80 -15.72 6.71 2.92
C LEU A 80 -14.27 6.22 2.87
N SER A 81 -13.48 6.49 3.92
CA SER A 81 -12.09 6.03 3.99
C SER A 81 -11.97 4.51 4.08
N SER A 82 -12.84 3.84 4.85
CA SER A 82 -12.88 2.38 4.92
C SER A 82 -13.32 1.75 3.59
N PHE A 83 -14.32 2.36 2.92
CA PHE A 83 -14.76 1.94 1.59
C PHE A 83 -13.62 2.04 0.56
N TYR A 84 -12.84 3.12 0.62
CA TYR A 84 -11.69 3.31 -0.26
C TYR A 84 -10.59 2.25 -0.01
N ILE A 85 -10.33 1.86 1.24
CA ILE A 85 -9.43 0.74 1.55
C ILE A 85 -9.96 -0.57 0.95
N GLY A 86 -11.27 -0.84 1.11
CA GLY A 86 -11.92 -2.01 0.52
C GLY A 86 -11.81 -2.03 -1.01
N TYR A 87 -11.99 -0.88 -1.67
CA TYR A 87 -11.78 -0.71 -3.10
C TYR A 87 -10.32 -1.00 -3.49
N GLY A 88 -9.34 -0.50 -2.72
CA GLY A 88 -7.92 -0.79 -2.92
C GLY A 88 -7.59 -2.28 -2.81
N LEU A 89 -8.17 -2.96 -1.83
CA LEU A 89 -8.03 -4.41 -1.70
C LEU A 89 -8.59 -5.16 -2.91
N PHE A 90 -9.78 -4.78 -3.37
CA PHE A 90 -10.38 -5.37 -4.56
C PHE A 90 -9.49 -5.20 -5.80
N ASN A 91 -9.00 -3.97 -6.04
CA ASN A 91 -8.08 -3.68 -7.14
C ASN A 91 -6.78 -4.50 -7.01
N LYS A 92 -6.25 -4.64 -5.79
CA LYS A 92 -5.05 -5.44 -5.54
C LYS A 92 -5.24 -6.90 -5.98
N PHE A 93 -6.36 -7.52 -5.63
CA PHE A 93 -6.65 -8.91 -6.02
C PHE A 93 -6.78 -9.05 -7.55
N ASP A 94 -7.50 -8.13 -8.21
CA ASP A 94 -7.68 -8.18 -9.67
C ASP A 94 -6.34 -7.97 -10.41
N ILE A 95 -5.55 -6.98 -9.99
CA ILE A 95 -4.21 -6.72 -10.56
C ILE A 95 -3.26 -7.91 -10.34
N ASP A 96 -3.23 -8.49 -9.15
CA ASP A 96 -2.36 -9.65 -8.87
C ASP A 96 -2.75 -10.87 -9.70
N GLU A 97 -4.04 -11.10 -9.93
CA GLU A 97 -4.52 -12.16 -10.82
C GLU A 97 -4.06 -11.93 -12.26
N GLU A 98 -4.23 -10.70 -12.76
CA GLU A 98 -3.77 -10.33 -14.11
C GLU A 98 -2.25 -10.43 -14.27
N VAL A 99 -1.48 -10.02 -13.27
CA VAL A 99 -0.01 -10.13 -13.28
C VAL A 99 0.40 -11.60 -13.39
N ARG A 100 -0.18 -12.48 -12.57
CA ARG A 100 0.12 -13.92 -12.62
C ARG A 100 -0.20 -14.51 -13.98
N ALA A 101 -1.37 -14.21 -14.54
CA ALA A 101 -1.78 -14.69 -15.87
C ALA A 101 -0.81 -14.18 -16.94
N ASN A 102 -0.39 -12.93 -16.90
CA ASN A 102 0.56 -12.34 -17.85
C ASN A 102 1.95 -12.95 -17.76
N LEU A 103 2.47 -13.23 -16.57
CA LEU A 103 3.77 -13.89 -16.40
C LEU A 103 3.77 -15.27 -17.07
N VAL A 104 2.69 -16.03 -16.91
CA VAL A 104 2.53 -17.36 -17.57
C VAL A 104 2.47 -17.21 -19.09
N VAL A 105 1.62 -16.32 -19.62
CA VAL A 105 1.45 -16.12 -21.07
C VAL A 105 2.74 -15.63 -21.74
N GLN A 106 3.53 -14.82 -21.03
CA GLN A 106 4.80 -14.28 -21.53
C GLN A 106 6.00 -15.22 -21.29
N ASN A 107 5.78 -16.41 -20.69
CA ASN A 107 6.85 -17.34 -20.30
C ASN A 107 7.90 -16.71 -19.40
N ILE A 108 7.51 -15.75 -18.55
CA ILE A 108 8.41 -15.11 -17.59
C ILE A 108 8.43 -15.96 -16.31
N GLN A 109 9.56 -16.61 -16.05
CA GLN A 109 9.80 -17.29 -14.78
C GLN A 109 10.26 -16.25 -13.77
N ALA A 110 9.37 -15.89 -12.85
CA ALA A 110 9.65 -14.97 -11.77
C ALA A 110 9.61 -15.72 -10.42
N ASP A 111 10.67 -15.56 -9.62
CA ASP A 111 10.76 -16.12 -8.28
C ASP A 111 9.88 -15.35 -7.31
N LYS A 112 9.77 -14.05 -7.54
CA LYS A 112 8.96 -13.13 -6.74
C LYS A 112 8.29 -12.11 -7.66
N TYR A 113 7.07 -11.71 -7.31
CA TYR A 113 6.46 -10.53 -7.90
C TYR A 113 5.85 -9.65 -6.81
N PHE A 114 5.69 -8.38 -7.15
CA PHE A 114 5.20 -7.34 -6.28
C PHE A 114 4.37 -6.36 -7.10
N SER A 115 3.21 -5.97 -6.61
CA SER A 115 2.40 -4.90 -7.18
C SER A 115 1.98 -3.93 -6.10
N THR A 116 2.01 -2.64 -6.41
CA THR A 116 1.63 -1.56 -5.50
C THR A 116 0.98 -0.43 -6.26
N PRO A 117 0.00 0.29 -5.69
CA PRO A 117 -0.54 1.47 -6.33
C PRO A 117 0.53 2.55 -6.48
N THR A 118 0.43 3.32 -7.56
CA THR A 118 1.29 4.48 -7.77
C THR A 118 0.91 5.64 -6.83
N PRO A 119 1.78 6.66 -6.65
CA PRO A 119 1.50 7.76 -5.76
C PRO A 119 0.14 8.43 -6.01
N PHE A 120 -0.57 8.75 -4.91
CA PHE A 120 -1.79 9.55 -4.86
C PHE A 120 -3.04 8.95 -5.50
N ASN A 121 -3.04 7.69 -5.90
CA ASN A 121 -4.21 7.03 -6.47
C ASN A 121 -4.18 5.51 -6.30
N ASN A 122 -5.32 4.85 -6.61
CA ASN A 122 -5.48 3.40 -6.57
C ASN A 122 -5.95 2.85 -7.93
N TRP A 123 -5.68 3.57 -9.02
CA TRP A 123 -6.11 3.18 -10.37
C TRP A 123 -4.95 2.75 -11.26
N LEU A 124 -3.73 3.27 -11.03
CA LEU A 124 -2.51 2.87 -11.73
C LEU A 124 -1.61 2.11 -10.76
N TRP A 125 -1.18 0.94 -11.17
CA TRP A 125 -0.38 0.03 -10.36
C TRP A 125 0.99 -0.17 -10.97
N PHE A 126 2.00 -0.13 -10.14
CA PHE A 126 3.38 -0.46 -10.46
C PHE A 126 3.59 -1.94 -10.20
N VAL A 127 4.12 -2.66 -11.18
CA VAL A 127 4.33 -4.12 -11.15
C VAL A 127 5.80 -4.40 -11.33
N VAL A 128 6.37 -5.22 -10.46
CA VAL A 128 7.73 -5.73 -10.55
C VAL A 128 7.70 -7.24 -10.39
N ALA A 129 8.30 -7.95 -11.32
CA ALA A 129 8.53 -9.39 -11.23
C ALA A 129 10.04 -9.65 -11.36
N SER A 130 10.64 -10.41 -10.47
CA SER A 130 12.09 -10.59 -10.40
C SER A 130 12.49 -12.05 -10.41
N ASN A 131 13.64 -12.34 -11.06
CA ASN A 131 14.32 -13.61 -11.03
C ASN A 131 15.84 -13.39 -10.88
N GLU A 132 16.63 -14.47 -10.95
CA GLU A 132 18.09 -14.39 -10.83
C GLU A 132 18.76 -13.51 -11.90
N SER A 133 18.17 -13.39 -13.10
CA SER A 133 18.76 -12.64 -14.22
C SER A 133 18.43 -11.14 -14.19
N GLY A 134 17.36 -10.72 -13.49
CA GLY A 134 16.96 -9.32 -13.44
C GLY A 134 15.51 -9.12 -13.00
N SER A 135 14.98 -7.95 -13.32
CA SER A 135 13.62 -7.54 -12.96
C SER A 135 12.84 -7.09 -14.19
N PHE A 136 11.60 -7.52 -14.26
CA PHE A 136 10.60 -7.10 -15.22
C PHE A 136 9.71 -6.05 -14.55
N VAL A 137 9.62 -4.87 -15.13
CA VAL A 137 8.94 -3.73 -14.54
C VAL A 137 7.89 -3.20 -15.50
N GLY A 138 6.71 -2.92 -15.00
CA GLY A 138 5.64 -2.36 -15.82
C GLY A 138 4.59 -1.64 -15.00
N TYR A 139 3.58 -1.13 -15.70
CA TYR A 139 2.42 -0.48 -15.11
C TYR A 139 1.14 -1.13 -15.60
N ARG A 140 0.13 -1.14 -14.74
CA ARG A 140 -1.20 -1.62 -15.07
C ARG A 140 -2.26 -0.70 -14.50
N SER A 141 -3.18 -0.25 -15.35
CA SER A 141 -4.35 0.49 -14.90
C SER A 141 -5.54 -0.42 -14.68
N VAL A 142 -6.36 -0.14 -13.67
CA VAL A 142 -7.64 -0.83 -13.45
C VAL A 142 -8.65 -0.59 -14.56
N PHE A 143 -8.39 0.40 -15.43
CA PHE A 143 -9.24 0.75 -16.57
C PHE A 143 -8.75 0.14 -17.89
N ASP A 144 -7.59 -0.52 -17.88
CA ASP A 144 -7.07 -1.16 -19.06
C ASP A 144 -7.90 -2.41 -19.42
N GLU A 145 -8.07 -2.68 -20.71
CA GLU A 145 -8.59 -3.96 -21.16
C GLU A 145 -7.68 -5.09 -20.69
N LYS A 146 -8.23 -6.29 -20.41
CA LYS A 146 -7.45 -7.47 -19.96
C LYS A 146 -6.53 -8.00 -21.05
N THR A 147 -5.55 -7.21 -21.43
CA THR A 147 -4.56 -7.46 -22.46
C THR A 147 -3.18 -7.73 -21.85
N LYS A 148 -2.20 -7.95 -22.72
CA LYS A 148 -0.81 -8.15 -22.30
C LYS A 148 -0.30 -6.91 -21.53
N ILE A 149 0.27 -7.12 -20.33
CA ILE A 149 1.00 -6.09 -19.59
C ILE A 149 2.36 -5.89 -20.28
N ASP A 150 2.69 -4.65 -20.59
CA ASP A 150 4.02 -4.31 -21.13
C ASP A 150 5.04 -4.30 -19.97
N LEU A 151 5.89 -5.31 -19.95
CA LEU A 151 6.92 -5.52 -18.94
C LEU A 151 8.30 -5.27 -19.56
N GLN A 152 8.98 -4.23 -19.10
CA GLN A 152 10.34 -3.91 -19.51
C GLN A 152 11.35 -4.69 -18.64
N PHE A 153 12.29 -5.39 -19.29
CA PHE A 153 13.34 -6.13 -18.60
C PHE A 153 14.51 -5.23 -18.23
N PHE A 154 14.93 -5.31 -16.98
CA PHE A 154 16.12 -4.67 -16.43
C PHE A 154 17.08 -5.76 -15.94
N PRO A 155 18.24 -5.98 -16.61
CA PRO A 155 19.19 -7.00 -16.19
C PRO A 155 19.81 -6.67 -14.82
N ARG A 156 20.04 -7.69 -14.02
CA ARG A 156 20.73 -7.56 -12.76
C ARG A 156 22.19 -7.20 -13.01
N ASN A 157 22.67 -6.13 -12.38
CA ASN A 157 24.05 -5.68 -12.51
C ASN A 157 24.80 -5.80 -11.18
N ASP A 158 25.29 -7.00 -10.89
CA ASP A 158 26.01 -7.31 -9.65
C ASP A 158 27.33 -6.55 -9.52
N SER A 159 27.90 -6.03 -10.61
CA SER A 159 29.15 -5.26 -10.55
C SER A 159 28.99 -3.92 -9.83
N LEU A 160 27.78 -3.32 -9.91
CA LEU A 160 27.47 -2.07 -9.20
C LEU A 160 27.30 -2.31 -7.69
N LEU A 161 26.76 -3.47 -7.29
CA LEU A 161 26.59 -3.82 -5.88
C LEU A 161 27.93 -4.04 -5.21
N ARG A 162 28.90 -4.69 -5.87
CA ARG A 162 30.28 -4.90 -5.34
C ARG A 162 31.01 -3.58 -5.11
N LEU A 163 30.78 -2.56 -5.96
CA LEU A 163 31.36 -1.22 -5.77
C LEU A 163 30.76 -0.48 -4.56
N ALA A 164 29.51 -0.79 -4.17
CA ALA A 164 28.90 -0.22 -2.98
C ALA A 164 29.42 -0.86 -1.69
N ASP A 165 29.64 -2.19 -1.69
CA ASP A 165 30.18 -2.94 -0.54
C ASP A 165 31.64 -2.50 -0.21
N ASP A 166 32.44 -2.16 -1.23
CA ASP A 166 33.82 -1.66 -1.03
C ASP A 166 33.87 -0.25 -0.39
N HIS A 167 32.78 0.46 -0.29
CA HIS A 167 32.71 1.81 0.31
C HIS A 167 32.20 1.84 1.77
N GLU A 168 31.72 0.73 2.32
CA GLU A 168 31.30 0.67 3.74
C GLU A 168 32.45 0.32 4.73
N GLU A 169 33.65 0.06 4.24
CA GLU A 169 34.84 -0.28 5.09
C GLU A 169 35.83 0.90 5.28
N VAL A 170 35.35 2.18 5.29
CA VAL A 170 36.22 3.33 5.63
C VAL A 170 35.66 4.12 6.79
#